data_d5d64566ef005462fa66b4104005f7e3
#
_entry.id   d5d64566ef005462fa66b4104005f7e3
#
_cell.length_a   1.000
_cell.length_b   1.000
_cell.length_c   1.000
_cell.angle_alpha   90.00
_cell.angle_beta   90.00
_cell.angle_gamma   90.00
#
_symmetry.space_group_name_H-M   'P 1'
#
loop_
_entity.id
_entity.type
_entity.pdbx_description
1 polymer ?
#
loop_
_entity_poly.entity_id
_entity_poly.type
_entity_poly.pdbx_seq_one_letter_code
_entity_poly.pdbx_strand_id
1 'polypeptide(L)'
;MMTTEISTAREQQLFNGKNFHVVIYNKTESVSGLHQHDYYEFTVVLTGRYYQEINGKRVLLERGDFVFIPMGSHHQSFYEFGATRILNVGISRRFFEKHYLPLLPFGLVASQVYAVQSAFLGYVESVIASLNFRETEFDEF
;
A
#
# COMPACT_ATOMS: atom_id res chain seq x y z
N MET A 1 13.84 -19.13 -19.93
CA MET A 1 13.90 -17.78 -19.32
C MET A 1 12.49 -17.35 -19.03
N MET A 2 12.21 -17.09 -17.77
CA MET A 2 10.88 -16.58 -17.39
C MET A 2 10.83 -15.08 -17.56
N THR A 3 9.86 -14.62 -18.34
CA THR A 3 9.53 -13.19 -18.41
C THR A 3 8.55 -12.89 -17.29
N THR A 4 8.89 -11.91 -16.47
CA THR A 4 7.97 -11.43 -15.45
C THR A 4 7.00 -10.42 -16.07
N GLU A 5 5.75 -10.80 -16.15
CA GLU A 5 4.71 -9.88 -16.62
C GLU A 5 4.29 -8.96 -15.47
N ILE A 6 4.10 -7.68 -15.80
CA ILE A 6 3.57 -6.70 -14.86
C ILE A 6 2.06 -6.64 -15.06
N SER A 7 1.32 -7.10 -14.04
CA SER A 7 -0.13 -6.96 -14.04
C SER A 7 -0.53 -5.55 -13.65
N THR A 8 -1.74 -5.14 -14.02
CA THR A 8 -2.29 -3.83 -13.65
C THR A 8 -3.53 -4.03 -12.80
N ALA A 9 -3.46 -3.52 -11.57
CA ALA A 9 -4.64 -3.41 -10.71
C ALA A 9 -5.42 -2.17 -11.13
N ARG A 10 -6.72 -2.34 -11.40
CA ARG A 10 -7.54 -1.28 -11.95
C ARG A 10 -8.57 -0.79 -10.95
N GLU A 11 -8.68 0.52 -10.85
CA GLU A 11 -9.69 1.21 -10.05
C GLU A 11 -11.10 0.70 -10.37
N GLN A 12 -11.42 0.54 -11.63
CA GLN A 12 -12.73 0.08 -12.09
C GLN A 12 -13.12 -1.27 -11.46
N GLN A 13 -12.16 -2.15 -11.23
CA GLN A 13 -12.39 -3.48 -10.67
C GLN A 13 -12.47 -3.49 -9.14
N LEU A 14 -11.75 -2.59 -8.49
CA LEU A 14 -11.53 -2.65 -7.04
C LEU A 14 -12.35 -1.64 -6.24
N PHE A 15 -12.63 -0.47 -6.81
CA PHE A 15 -13.20 0.64 -6.04
C PHE A 15 -14.72 0.65 -6.00
N ASN A 16 -15.36 -0.14 -6.83
CA ASN A 16 -16.83 -0.25 -6.87
C ASN A 16 -17.52 1.13 -6.96
N GLY A 17 -16.99 2.02 -7.82
CA GLY A 17 -17.52 3.37 -8.02
C GLY A 17 -17.18 4.37 -6.92
N LYS A 18 -16.42 3.96 -5.90
CA LYS A 18 -16.02 4.82 -4.79
C LYS A 18 -14.65 5.46 -5.04
N ASN A 19 -14.29 6.43 -4.21
CA ASN A 19 -13.01 7.13 -4.32
C ASN A 19 -11.87 6.44 -3.56
N PHE A 20 -12.20 5.51 -2.68
CA PHE A 20 -11.23 4.83 -1.82
C PHE A 20 -11.43 3.32 -1.87
N HIS A 21 -10.31 2.61 -1.78
CA HIS A 21 -10.28 1.16 -1.59
C HIS A 21 -9.35 0.86 -0.42
N VAL A 22 -9.91 0.41 0.69
CA VAL A 22 -9.16 0.18 1.93
C VAL A 22 -9.16 -1.30 2.25
N VAL A 23 -7.98 -1.86 2.41
CA VAL A 23 -7.79 -3.28 2.70
C VAL A 23 -6.73 -3.45 3.78
N ILE A 24 -6.96 -4.41 4.67
CA ILE A 24 -5.95 -4.87 5.61
C ILE A 24 -5.49 -6.24 5.17
N TYR A 25 -4.20 -6.35 4.86
CA TYR A 25 -3.58 -7.61 4.51
C TYR A 25 -2.90 -8.22 5.72
N ASN A 26 -3.14 -9.51 5.93
CA ASN A 26 -2.42 -10.33 6.90
C ASN A 26 -1.58 -11.33 6.12
N LYS A 27 -0.27 -11.26 6.25
CA LYS A 27 0.67 -12.12 5.54
C LYS A 27 1.62 -12.77 6.52
N THR A 28 1.89 -14.05 6.31
CA THR A 28 2.88 -14.78 7.09
C THR A 28 4.14 -15.07 6.30
N GLU A 29 3.98 -15.48 5.05
CA GLU A 29 5.09 -15.84 4.19
C GLU A 29 4.58 -15.85 2.76
N SER A 30 5.04 -14.95 1.94
CA SER A 30 4.74 -14.94 0.50
C SER A 30 5.47 -13.83 -0.23
N VAL A 31 5.35 -13.87 -1.54
CA VAL A 31 5.79 -12.81 -2.44
C VAL A 31 4.58 -12.44 -3.28
N SER A 32 4.21 -11.18 -3.29
CA SER A 32 3.15 -10.71 -4.18
C SER A 32 3.62 -10.68 -5.63
N GLY A 33 2.70 -10.73 -6.58
CA GLY A 33 3.03 -10.52 -7.99
C GLY A 33 3.55 -9.10 -8.23
N LEU A 34 4.45 -8.97 -9.20
CA LEU A 34 4.89 -7.65 -9.66
C LEU A 34 3.72 -6.97 -10.37
N HIS A 35 3.33 -5.79 -9.92
CA HIS A 35 2.17 -5.10 -10.47
C HIS A 35 2.29 -3.58 -10.40
N GLN A 36 1.36 -2.92 -11.06
CA GLN A 36 1.17 -1.46 -11.04
C GLN A 36 -0.32 -1.18 -10.91
N HIS A 37 -0.68 0.08 -10.65
CA HIS A 37 -2.07 0.49 -10.56
C HIS A 37 -2.37 1.70 -11.43
N ASP A 38 -3.63 1.88 -11.77
CA ASP A 38 -4.15 3.10 -12.41
C ASP A 38 -4.77 4.06 -11.39
N TYR A 39 -4.36 3.92 -10.12
CA TYR A 39 -4.76 4.76 -8.99
C TYR A 39 -3.55 5.00 -8.08
N TYR A 40 -3.71 5.85 -7.09
CA TYR A 40 -2.67 6.13 -6.09
C TYR A 40 -2.85 5.22 -4.87
N GLU A 41 -1.75 4.86 -4.23
CA GLU A 41 -1.78 3.93 -3.12
C GLU A 41 -0.85 4.36 -1.99
N PHE A 42 -1.31 4.13 -0.76
CA PHE A 42 -0.50 4.28 0.44
C PHE A 42 -0.50 2.97 1.20
N THR A 43 0.64 2.65 1.79
CA THR A 43 0.79 1.47 2.63
C THR A 43 1.35 1.87 3.98
N VAL A 44 0.70 1.43 5.05
CA VAL A 44 1.17 1.62 6.44
C VAL A 44 1.32 0.26 7.09
N VAL A 45 2.48 0.02 7.70
CA VAL A 45 2.71 -1.24 8.43
C VAL A 45 2.14 -1.12 9.84
N LEU A 46 1.19 -1.98 10.15
CA LEU A 46 0.55 -2.03 11.47
C LEU A 46 1.33 -2.93 12.43
N THR A 47 1.78 -4.09 11.97
CA THR A 47 2.62 -5.01 12.75
C THR A 47 3.57 -5.75 11.83
N GLY A 48 4.71 -6.19 12.36
CA GLY A 48 5.70 -6.92 11.61
C GLY A 48 6.55 -6.02 10.73
N ARG A 49 7.16 -6.64 9.72
CA ARG A 49 8.02 -5.95 8.75
C ARG A 49 8.10 -6.74 7.46
N TYR A 50 8.35 -6.07 6.36
CA TYR A 50 8.50 -6.71 5.06
C TYR A 50 9.29 -5.80 4.11
N TYR A 51 9.75 -6.37 3.01
CA TYR A 51 10.36 -5.59 1.94
C TYR A 51 9.33 -5.22 0.89
N GLN A 52 9.36 -3.96 0.47
CA GLN A 52 8.64 -3.47 -0.69
C GLN A 52 9.67 -3.08 -1.75
N GLU A 53 9.53 -3.60 -2.96
CA GLU A 53 10.34 -3.17 -4.09
C GLU A 53 9.49 -2.29 -4.98
N ILE A 54 9.92 -1.04 -5.17
CA ILE A 54 9.18 -0.03 -5.93
C ILE A 54 10.09 0.49 -7.03
N ASN A 55 9.68 0.33 -8.28
CA ASN A 55 10.47 0.70 -9.45
C ASN A 55 11.91 0.15 -9.39
N GLY A 56 12.03 -1.09 -8.92
CA GLY A 56 13.31 -1.77 -8.81
C GLY A 56 14.12 -1.44 -7.54
N LYS A 57 13.66 -0.53 -6.70
CA LYS A 57 14.34 -0.19 -5.46
C LYS A 57 13.66 -0.88 -4.26
N ARG A 58 14.43 -1.67 -3.53
CA ARG A 58 13.93 -2.41 -2.37
C ARG A 58 14.09 -1.57 -1.10
N VAL A 59 13.01 -1.45 -0.34
CA VAL A 59 12.98 -0.76 0.96
C VAL A 59 12.40 -1.68 2.02
N LEU A 60 12.95 -1.60 3.23
CA LEU A 60 12.42 -2.31 4.39
C LEU A 60 11.37 -1.43 5.08
N LEU A 61 10.20 -2.00 5.31
CA LEU A 61 9.10 -1.34 6.00
C LEU A 61 8.85 -2.05 7.31
N GLU A 62 8.77 -1.28 8.40
CA GLU A 62 8.52 -1.77 9.74
C GLU A 62 7.28 -1.09 10.33
N ARG A 63 6.82 -1.57 11.48
CA ARG A 63 5.65 -0.99 12.17
C ARG A 63 5.75 0.54 12.23
N GLY A 64 4.71 1.21 11.78
CA GLY A 64 4.63 2.67 11.74
C GLY A 64 5.21 3.31 10.49
N ASP A 65 5.86 2.53 9.64
CA ASP A 65 6.35 3.05 8.37
C ASP A 65 5.23 3.20 7.36
N PHE A 66 5.39 4.21 6.54
CA PHE A 66 4.44 4.59 5.50
C PHE A 66 5.19 4.75 4.18
N VAL A 67 4.62 4.24 3.12
CA VAL A 67 5.16 4.43 1.78
C VAL A 67 4.04 4.84 0.82
N PHE A 68 4.35 5.78 -0.05
CA PHE A 68 3.46 6.23 -1.12
C PHE A 68 3.86 5.56 -2.43
N ILE A 69 2.89 4.99 -3.12
CA ILE A 69 3.09 4.34 -4.41
C ILE A 69 2.29 5.11 -5.45
N PRO A 70 2.93 5.98 -6.25
CA PRO A 70 2.23 6.74 -7.28
C PRO A 70 1.65 5.84 -8.36
N MET A 71 0.60 6.31 -8.98
CA MET A 71 0.04 5.67 -10.16
C MET A 71 1.12 5.41 -11.22
N GLY A 72 1.10 4.22 -11.78
CA GLY A 72 2.06 3.83 -12.81
C GLY A 72 3.40 3.29 -12.28
N SER A 73 3.67 3.39 -10.98
CA SER A 73 4.83 2.75 -10.38
C SER A 73 4.58 1.25 -10.29
N HIS A 74 5.54 0.45 -10.68
CA HIS A 74 5.46 -1.00 -10.49
C HIS A 74 6.11 -1.38 -9.16
N HIS A 75 5.49 -2.32 -8.46
CA HIS A 75 5.99 -2.74 -7.15
C HIS A 75 5.68 -4.20 -6.85
N GLN A 76 6.38 -4.73 -5.86
CA GLN A 76 6.27 -6.11 -5.41
C GLN A 76 6.61 -6.18 -3.92
N SER A 77 5.89 -7.03 -3.19
CA SER A 77 6.09 -7.20 -1.74
C SER A 77 6.70 -8.55 -1.42
N PHE A 78 7.62 -8.57 -0.45
CA PHE A 78 8.32 -9.79 -0.01
C PHE A 78 8.14 -9.93 1.50
N TYR A 79 7.38 -10.92 1.92
CA TYR A 79 7.05 -11.17 3.33
C TYR A 79 7.95 -12.28 3.89
N GLU A 80 9.18 -11.94 4.20
CA GLU A 80 10.23 -12.89 4.59
C GLU A 80 10.36 -13.08 6.10
N PHE A 81 9.74 -12.20 6.90
CA PHE A 81 9.99 -12.12 8.33
C PHE A 81 8.87 -12.67 9.20
N GLY A 82 7.88 -13.32 8.59
CA GLY A 82 6.76 -13.87 9.32
C GLY A 82 5.55 -12.93 9.32
N ALA A 83 4.70 -13.03 10.35
CA ALA A 83 3.41 -12.35 10.39
C ALA A 83 3.53 -10.84 10.21
N THR A 84 2.89 -10.32 9.18
CA THR A 84 2.88 -8.90 8.84
C THR A 84 1.46 -8.46 8.57
N ARG A 85 1.06 -7.35 9.16
CA ARG A 85 -0.26 -6.76 9.00
C ARG A 85 -0.11 -5.37 8.43
N ILE A 86 -0.77 -5.11 7.31
CA ILE A 86 -0.58 -3.91 6.51
C ILE A 86 -1.93 -3.27 6.22
N LEU A 87 -2.03 -1.96 6.43
CA LEU A 87 -3.14 -1.16 5.93
C LEU A 87 -2.76 -0.63 4.55
N ASN A 88 -3.58 -0.95 3.57
CA ASN A 88 -3.40 -0.50 2.19
C ASN A 88 -4.57 0.39 1.80
N VAL A 89 -4.29 1.61 1.35
CA VAL A 89 -5.31 2.58 0.95
C VAL A 89 -5.08 2.98 -0.50
N GLY A 90 -6.00 2.55 -1.36
CA GLY A 90 -6.07 3.02 -2.73
C GLY A 90 -6.96 4.26 -2.82
N ILE A 91 -6.55 5.24 -3.61
CA ILE A 91 -7.30 6.48 -3.83
C ILE A 91 -7.48 6.65 -5.33
N SER A 92 -8.71 6.89 -5.77
CA SER A 92 -9.00 7.06 -7.18
C SER A 92 -8.15 8.18 -7.76
N ARG A 93 -7.70 7.98 -9.00
CA ARG A 93 -6.88 8.95 -9.72
C ARG A 93 -7.51 10.33 -9.70
N ARG A 94 -8.77 10.41 -10.09
CA ARG A 94 -9.50 11.69 -10.21
C ARG A 94 -9.60 12.41 -8.87
N PHE A 95 -9.95 11.67 -7.81
CA PHE A 95 -10.10 12.23 -6.47
C PHE A 95 -8.77 12.71 -5.92
N PHE A 96 -7.72 11.92 -6.06
CA PHE A 96 -6.38 12.27 -5.60
C PHE A 96 -5.84 13.51 -6.32
N GLU A 97 -5.93 13.54 -7.63
CA GLU A 97 -5.41 14.67 -8.43
C GLU A 97 -6.17 15.96 -8.15
N LYS A 98 -7.47 15.87 -7.85
CA LYS A 98 -8.28 17.04 -7.55
C LYS A 98 -8.07 17.58 -6.14
N HIS A 99 -8.01 16.69 -5.14
CA HIS A 99 -8.08 17.09 -3.73
C HIS A 99 -6.75 17.03 -3.00
N TYR A 100 -5.84 16.16 -3.38
CA TYR A 100 -4.59 15.95 -2.65
C TYR A 100 -3.36 16.42 -3.39
N LEU A 101 -3.27 16.17 -4.67
CA LEU A 101 -2.08 16.52 -5.44
C LEU A 101 -1.70 18.00 -5.34
N PRO A 102 -2.65 18.96 -5.40
CA PRO A 102 -2.31 20.38 -5.26
C PRO A 102 -1.79 20.77 -3.87
N LEU A 103 -2.05 19.93 -2.85
CA LEU A 103 -1.65 20.21 -1.47
C LEU A 103 -0.32 19.57 -1.10
N LEU A 104 0.17 18.65 -1.91
CA LEU A 104 1.40 17.92 -1.60
C LEU A 104 2.61 18.81 -1.89
N PRO A 105 3.54 18.90 -0.92
CA PRO A 105 4.82 19.53 -1.21
C PRO A 105 5.56 18.68 -2.23
N PHE A 106 6.44 19.32 -3.01
CA PHE A 106 7.38 18.57 -3.82
C PHE A 106 8.13 17.61 -2.93
N GLY A 107 7.93 16.31 -3.09
CA GLY A 107 8.72 15.39 -2.34
C GLY A 107 8.05 14.17 -1.76
N LEU A 108 6.80 13.85 -2.06
CA LEU A 108 6.34 12.49 -1.84
C LEU A 108 6.97 11.62 -2.93
N VAL A 109 8.09 11.02 -2.60
CA VAL A 109 8.87 10.22 -3.53
C VAL A 109 8.50 8.76 -3.34
N ALA A 110 8.20 8.06 -4.44
CA ALA A 110 8.05 6.62 -4.43
C ALA A 110 9.32 6.00 -3.85
N SER A 111 9.20 4.91 -3.13
CA SER A 111 10.30 4.21 -2.48
C SER A 111 10.98 4.94 -1.31
N GLN A 112 10.51 6.11 -0.92
CA GLN A 112 10.96 6.72 0.33
C GLN A 112 10.03 6.32 1.46
N VAL A 113 10.61 5.87 2.57
CA VAL A 113 9.88 5.46 3.77
C VAL A 113 9.72 6.68 4.68
N TYR A 114 8.50 6.89 5.14
CA TYR A 114 8.17 7.94 6.11
C TYR A 114 7.68 7.26 7.40
N ALA A 115 8.08 7.75 8.55
CA ALA A 115 7.59 7.24 9.82
C ALA A 115 6.31 7.96 10.23
N VAL A 116 5.30 7.18 10.63
CA VAL A 116 4.06 7.71 11.19
C VAL A 116 4.24 7.86 12.71
N GLN A 117 3.83 9.00 13.25
CA GLN A 117 3.89 9.22 14.69
C GLN A 117 3.08 8.14 15.44
N SER A 118 3.62 7.66 16.55
CA SER A 118 2.99 6.59 17.33
C SER A 118 1.58 6.91 17.78
N ALA A 119 1.30 8.14 18.16
CA ALA A 119 -0.05 8.57 18.55
C ALA A 119 -1.03 8.50 17.38
N PHE A 120 -0.59 8.88 16.19
CA PHE A 120 -1.41 8.80 14.98
C PHE A 120 -1.65 7.34 14.57
N LEU A 121 -0.63 6.51 14.67
CA LEU A 121 -0.75 5.08 14.39
C LEU A 121 -1.77 4.41 15.33
N GLY A 122 -1.72 4.72 16.62
CA GLY A 122 -2.70 4.26 17.60
C GLY A 122 -4.13 4.71 17.27
N TYR A 123 -4.28 5.94 16.82
CA TYR A 123 -5.57 6.45 16.37
C TYR A 123 -6.08 5.67 15.15
N VAL A 124 -5.24 5.44 14.16
CA VAL A 124 -5.58 4.65 12.95
C VAL A 124 -6.02 3.24 13.35
N GLU A 125 -5.30 2.59 14.25
CA GLU A 125 -5.66 1.26 14.74
C GLU A 125 -7.01 1.25 15.46
N SER A 126 -7.30 2.29 16.24
CA SER A 126 -8.60 2.43 16.91
C SER A 126 -9.76 2.63 15.92
N VAL A 127 -9.53 3.43 14.88
CA VAL A 127 -10.52 3.63 13.81
C VAL A 127 -10.79 2.32 13.08
N ILE A 128 -9.74 1.59 12.73
CA ILE A 128 -9.86 0.28 12.06
C ILE A 128 -10.70 -0.67 12.91
N ALA A 129 -10.40 -0.76 14.21
CA ALA A 129 -11.14 -1.62 15.12
C ALA A 129 -12.63 -1.23 15.21
N SER A 130 -12.93 0.07 15.26
CA SER A 130 -14.29 0.57 15.36
C SER A 130 -15.12 0.39 14.10
N LEU A 131 -14.48 0.41 12.94
CA LEU A 131 -15.14 0.23 11.64
C LEU A 131 -15.29 -1.23 11.23
N ASN A 132 -14.72 -2.13 11.99
CA ASN A 132 -14.82 -3.57 11.75
C ASN A 132 -14.42 -3.96 10.30
N PHE A 133 -13.28 -3.48 9.85
CA PHE A 133 -12.76 -3.81 8.53
C PHE A 133 -12.54 -5.30 8.39
N ARG A 134 -12.89 -5.83 7.21
CA ARG A 134 -12.56 -7.20 6.87
C ARG A 134 -11.07 -7.29 6.55
N GLU A 135 -10.37 -8.12 7.32
CA GLU A 135 -8.98 -8.45 7.03
C GLU A 135 -8.91 -9.58 6.02
N THR A 136 -7.98 -9.48 5.09
CA THR A 136 -7.83 -10.46 4.02
C THR A 136 -6.40 -10.90 3.85
N GLU A 137 -6.23 -12.09 3.27
CA GLU A 137 -4.94 -12.62 2.84
C GLU A 137 -5.00 -12.76 1.33
N PHE A 138 -4.09 -12.06 0.63
CA PHE A 138 -3.98 -12.14 -0.83
C PHE A 138 -2.55 -12.35 -1.24
N ASP A 139 -2.35 -13.04 -2.35
CA ASP A 139 -1.05 -13.25 -2.96
C ASP A 139 -0.81 -12.32 -4.16
N GLU A 140 -1.86 -11.73 -4.70
CA GLU A 140 -1.77 -10.74 -5.78
C GLU A 140 -1.91 -9.32 -5.25
N PHE A 141 -1.50 -8.39 -6.08
CA PHE A 141 -1.45 -6.94 -5.84
C PHE A 141 -0.43 -6.52 -4.82
#